data_94cb8f454a9fd2729a3bcae4f24599f9
#
_entry.id   94cb8f454a9fd2729a3bcae4f24599f9
#
_cell.length_a   1.000
_cell.length_b   1.000
_cell.length_c   1.000
_cell.angle_alpha   90.00
_cell.angle_beta   90.00
_cell.angle_gamma   90.00
#
_symmetry.space_group_name_H-M   'P 1'
#
loop_
_entity.id
_entity.type
_entity.pdbx_description
1 polymer ?
#
loop_
_entity_poly.entity_id
_entity_poly.type
_entity_poly.pdbx_seq_one_letter_code
_entity_poly.pdbx_strand_id
1 'polypeptide(L)'
;MDFVYEVVYRALLRHLPAEAAHRAGFWLIRTAGALPAVNWLLRRWLAPRDPVLRVQAFGLDLPGPLGLAAGFDKDARGVDALAALGFAFIEVGTVTAQAQPGNPRPRMFRLPADRAVVNRMGFNNAGAAAAAERLRARQLRAAAGPGRRARRGADGRRGGARGSGRRARDRWTRDRLVVGVNIGKTKTVPADEAVADYVTSARLVAGVADYVVVNVSSPNTPGLRDLQAVSSLRPLLTAVRAALDGQGRPRRGPWGPEAANGGETAAAGRRVPLLVKIAPDLADGDVDAIADLAVDLSLDGIIATNTTIARPDLVSDPALVAAAGAGGLSGAPLRPRALEVLRRLHARAGDQLVLIAAGGIETADDAWERIAAGATLVQAYTGFIYGGPRWARRIQDGLARRARAEGLKSVSEARGTMVAPLPPSPADDGVPSSAMPSPAEPAQAEPAQTGDAQTGSSQAEPAHAGDPQTGDPQAELPEAGTAPAELSEAQPGDGPEPVAGQPPPNLAGS
;
A
#
# COMPACT_ATOMS: atom_id res chain seq x y z
N MET A 1 22.91 2.95 11.65
CA MET A 1 21.86 2.02 12.15
C MET A 1 21.85 2.07 13.66
N ASP A 2 20.70 1.79 14.28
CA ASP A 2 20.65 1.64 15.73
C ASP A 2 21.42 0.37 16.10
N PHE A 3 22.52 0.48 16.82
CA PHE A 3 23.38 -0.67 17.15
C PHE A 3 22.57 -1.83 17.76
N VAL A 4 21.66 -1.52 18.65
CA VAL A 4 20.78 -2.53 19.28
C VAL A 4 19.92 -3.25 18.24
N TYR A 5 19.31 -2.51 17.29
CA TYR A 5 18.52 -3.14 16.24
C TYR A 5 19.37 -3.97 15.29
N GLU A 6 20.57 -3.52 14.97
CA GLU A 6 21.51 -4.27 14.14
C GLU A 6 21.84 -5.63 14.77
N VAL A 7 22.16 -5.63 16.07
CA VAL A 7 22.46 -6.86 16.82
C VAL A 7 21.23 -7.77 16.82
N VAL A 8 20.05 -7.26 17.12
CA VAL A 8 18.81 -8.04 17.12
C VAL A 8 18.49 -8.57 15.71
N TYR A 9 18.69 -7.76 14.68
CA TYR A 9 18.49 -8.17 13.30
C TYR A 9 19.44 -9.31 12.92
N ARG A 10 20.76 -9.15 13.18
CA ARG A 10 21.77 -10.16 12.83
C ARG A 10 21.65 -11.43 13.66
N ALA A 11 21.36 -11.33 14.95
CA ALA A 11 21.28 -12.47 15.84
C ALA A 11 19.97 -13.27 15.73
N LEU A 12 18.85 -12.58 15.44
CA LEU A 12 17.52 -13.19 15.51
C LEU A 12 16.72 -13.04 14.23
N LEU A 13 16.45 -11.77 13.80
CA LEU A 13 15.42 -11.55 12.79
C LEU A 13 15.78 -12.10 11.41
N ARG A 14 17.07 -12.10 11.06
CA ARG A 14 17.54 -12.62 9.76
C ARG A 14 17.30 -14.12 9.60
N HIS A 15 17.26 -14.87 10.70
CA HIS A 15 17.10 -16.33 10.70
C HIS A 15 15.62 -16.76 10.68
N LEU A 16 14.70 -15.86 11.00
CA LEU A 16 13.27 -16.15 10.94
C LEU A 16 12.76 -16.01 9.49
N PRO A 17 11.74 -16.79 9.08
CA PRO A 17 11.03 -16.54 7.83
C PRO A 17 10.58 -15.09 7.73
N ALA A 18 10.76 -14.44 6.58
CA ALA A 18 10.58 -12.99 6.43
C ALA A 18 9.18 -12.51 6.85
N GLU A 19 8.13 -13.26 6.47
CA GLU A 19 6.75 -12.92 6.84
C GLU A 19 6.48 -13.15 8.34
N ALA A 20 7.12 -14.13 8.96
CA ALA A 20 7.01 -14.37 10.41
C ALA A 20 7.67 -13.24 11.21
N ALA A 21 8.88 -12.83 10.83
CA ALA A 21 9.59 -11.70 11.42
C ALA A 21 8.79 -10.40 11.29
N HIS A 22 8.18 -10.15 10.11
CA HIS A 22 7.31 -8.99 9.90
C HIS A 22 6.09 -9.02 10.84
N ARG A 23 5.40 -10.17 10.95
CA ARG A 23 4.24 -10.30 11.84
C ARG A 23 4.60 -10.09 13.31
N ALA A 24 5.72 -10.67 13.77
CA ALA A 24 6.21 -10.51 15.13
C ALA A 24 6.59 -9.05 15.42
N GLY A 25 7.35 -8.42 14.52
CA GLY A 25 7.73 -7.01 14.64
C GLY A 25 6.52 -6.07 14.64
N PHE A 26 5.57 -6.31 13.75
CA PHE A 26 4.34 -5.50 13.71
C PHE A 26 3.46 -5.71 14.95
N TRP A 27 3.37 -6.95 15.44
CA TRP A 27 2.67 -7.24 16.71
C TRP A 27 3.33 -6.47 17.87
N LEU A 28 4.65 -6.48 17.98
CA LEU A 28 5.38 -5.75 19.00
C LEU A 28 5.15 -4.23 18.92
N ILE A 29 5.21 -3.65 17.71
CA ILE A 29 4.93 -2.23 17.48
C ILE A 29 3.52 -1.89 17.94
N ARG A 30 2.53 -2.71 17.59
CA ARG A 30 1.13 -2.49 17.97
C ARG A 30 0.91 -2.57 19.48
N THR A 31 1.46 -3.58 20.13
CA THR A 31 1.31 -3.78 21.59
C THR A 31 1.99 -2.65 22.36
N ALA A 32 3.22 -2.27 21.98
CA ALA A 32 3.91 -1.13 22.55
C ALA A 32 3.13 0.19 22.35
N GLY A 33 2.65 0.41 21.12
CA GLY A 33 1.87 1.60 20.78
C GLY A 33 0.46 1.64 21.39
N ALA A 34 -0.08 0.51 21.84
CA ALA A 34 -1.35 0.45 22.55
C ALA A 34 -1.26 0.97 24.01
N LEU A 35 -0.05 0.98 24.58
CA LEU A 35 0.22 1.53 25.90
C LEU A 35 0.35 3.06 25.83
N PRO A 36 -0.56 3.84 26.46
CA PRO A 36 -0.60 5.30 26.28
C PRO A 36 0.70 5.99 26.65
N ALA A 37 1.37 5.57 27.72
CA ALA A 37 2.65 6.14 28.16
C ALA A 37 3.77 5.86 27.16
N VAL A 38 3.84 4.63 26.62
CA VAL A 38 4.84 4.23 25.62
C VAL A 38 4.59 4.98 24.31
N ASN A 39 3.34 5.04 23.84
CA ASN A 39 3.00 5.80 22.63
C ASN A 39 3.35 7.28 22.76
N TRP A 40 3.03 7.90 23.91
CA TRP A 40 3.41 9.27 24.18
C TRP A 40 4.92 9.47 24.16
N LEU A 41 5.69 8.57 24.79
CA LEU A 41 7.15 8.62 24.83
C LEU A 41 7.76 8.47 23.42
N LEU A 42 7.29 7.48 22.64
CA LEU A 42 7.72 7.28 21.26
C LEU A 42 7.45 8.53 20.41
N ARG A 43 6.24 9.08 20.47
CA ARG A 43 5.90 10.34 19.78
C ARG A 43 6.75 11.50 20.27
N ARG A 44 7.06 11.56 21.58
CA ARG A 44 7.90 12.64 22.16
C ARG A 44 9.31 12.62 21.61
N TRP A 45 9.83 11.44 21.28
CA TRP A 45 11.23 11.27 20.85
C TRP A 45 11.40 11.08 19.34
N LEU A 46 10.43 10.48 18.66
CA LEU A 46 10.58 10.05 17.27
C LEU A 46 9.77 10.87 16.27
N ALA A 47 8.65 11.50 16.66
CA ALA A 47 7.85 12.28 15.72
C ALA A 47 8.62 13.51 15.17
N PRO A 48 8.46 13.85 13.88
CA PRO A 48 9.04 15.04 13.30
C PRO A 48 8.45 16.30 13.96
N ARG A 49 9.30 17.24 14.31
CA ARG A 49 8.91 18.47 15.03
C ARG A 49 9.49 19.73 14.44
N ASP A 50 10.47 19.55 13.58
CA ASP A 50 11.17 20.64 12.97
C ASP A 50 10.24 21.35 11.97
N PRO A 51 9.99 22.67 12.14
CA PRO A 51 9.13 23.41 11.23
C PRO A 51 9.60 23.37 9.77
N VAL A 52 10.91 23.25 9.53
CA VAL A 52 11.49 23.17 8.18
C VAL A 52 11.00 21.95 7.40
N LEU A 53 10.55 20.88 8.10
CA LEU A 53 10.04 19.65 7.50
C LEU A 53 8.58 19.73 7.07
N ARG A 54 7.83 20.74 7.49
CA ARG A 54 6.39 20.82 7.19
C ARG A 54 6.14 20.91 5.68
N VAL A 55 5.17 20.12 5.23
CA VAL A 55 4.79 20.05 3.81
C VAL A 55 3.28 20.21 3.69
N GLN A 56 2.84 21.03 2.72
CA GLN A 56 1.45 21.14 2.32
C GLN A 56 1.19 20.18 1.16
N ALA A 57 0.26 19.25 1.33
CA ALA A 57 -0.19 18.35 0.28
C ALA A 57 -1.67 18.02 0.47
N PHE A 58 -2.44 17.91 -0.62
CA PHE A 58 -3.88 17.59 -0.61
C PHE A 58 -4.73 18.57 0.25
N GLY A 59 -4.29 19.80 0.40
CA GLY A 59 -4.91 20.77 1.32
C GLY A 59 -4.77 20.39 2.80
N LEU A 60 -3.78 19.55 3.12
CA LEU A 60 -3.40 19.11 4.47
C LEU A 60 -2.03 19.61 4.83
N ASP A 61 -1.84 19.91 6.10
CA ASP A 61 -0.54 20.26 6.68
C ASP A 61 0.07 19.02 7.34
N LEU A 62 1.15 18.51 6.75
CA LEU A 62 1.88 17.34 7.22
C LEU A 62 3.10 17.78 8.04
N PRO A 63 3.41 17.10 9.15
CA PRO A 63 4.56 17.45 10.00
C PRO A 63 5.92 17.13 9.36
N GLY A 64 5.94 16.46 8.21
CA GLY A 64 7.13 16.12 7.44
C GLY A 64 6.82 15.40 6.14
N PRO A 65 7.81 15.24 5.25
CA PRO A 65 7.60 14.64 3.93
C PRO A 65 7.57 13.10 3.93
N LEU A 66 8.03 12.43 5.00
CA LEU A 66 8.23 10.97 5.00
C LEU A 66 7.02 10.23 5.56
N GLY A 67 6.44 9.33 4.75
CA GLY A 67 5.37 8.40 5.12
C GLY A 67 5.78 6.92 5.06
N LEU A 68 4.92 6.08 5.63
CA LEU A 68 5.00 4.63 5.50
C LEU A 68 4.14 4.18 4.32
N ALA A 69 4.74 3.46 3.38
CA ALA A 69 4.06 2.95 2.19
C ALA A 69 3.08 1.81 2.51
N ALA A 70 2.05 1.66 1.67
CA ALA A 70 1.11 0.54 1.72
C ALA A 70 1.82 -0.82 1.71
N GLY A 71 1.19 -1.81 2.33
CA GLY A 71 1.70 -3.18 2.46
C GLY A 71 2.19 -3.53 3.85
N PHE A 72 2.59 -2.56 4.67
CA PHE A 72 3.06 -2.80 6.04
C PHE A 72 1.87 -3.03 6.99
N ASP A 73 0.93 -2.12 7.04
CA ASP A 73 -0.34 -2.25 7.79
C ASP A 73 -1.51 -2.38 6.80
N LYS A 74 -1.77 -3.59 6.35
CA LYS A 74 -2.79 -3.82 5.32
C LYS A 74 -4.21 -3.59 5.80
N ASP A 75 -4.44 -3.77 7.09
CA ASP A 75 -5.78 -3.80 7.69
C ASP A 75 -6.06 -2.62 8.63
N ALA A 76 -5.23 -1.58 8.62
CA ALA A 76 -5.35 -0.42 9.52
C ALA A 76 -5.33 -0.79 11.02
N ARG A 77 -4.48 -1.76 11.40
CA ARG A 77 -4.40 -2.27 12.78
C ARG A 77 -3.41 -1.54 13.67
N GLY A 78 -2.43 -0.85 13.10
CA GLY A 78 -1.29 -0.27 13.83
C GLY A 78 -1.01 1.21 13.53
N VAL A 79 -1.95 1.92 12.90
CA VAL A 79 -1.76 3.29 12.38
C VAL A 79 -1.12 4.25 13.39
N ASP A 80 -1.67 4.34 14.60
CA ASP A 80 -1.16 5.26 15.62
C ASP A 80 0.20 4.84 16.19
N ALA A 81 0.45 3.53 16.27
CA ALA A 81 1.72 2.98 16.73
C ALA A 81 2.85 3.22 15.70
N LEU A 82 2.55 3.03 14.42
CA LEU A 82 3.48 3.29 13.32
C LEU A 82 3.80 4.78 13.21
N ALA A 83 2.81 5.66 13.33
CA ALA A 83 3.03 7.10 13.36
C ALA A 83 3.92 7.54 14.53
N ALA A 84 3.82 6.86 15.67
CA ALA A 84 4.67 7.14 16.84
C ALA A 84 6.16 6.84 16.58
N LEU A 85 6.50 6.07 15.54
CA LEU A 85 7.87 5.79 15.11
C LEU A 85 8.49 6.90 14.23
N GLY A 86 7.75 7.99 13.96
CA GLY A 86 8.29 9.16 13.25
C GLY A 86 7.82 9.34 11.81
N PHE A 87 6.86 8.53 11.35
CA PHE A 87 6.23 8.76 10.06
C PHE A 87 5.22 9.92 10.14
N ALA A 88 5.27 10.82 9.18
CA ALA A 88 4.37 11.98 9.08
C ALA A 88 2.97 11.60 8.58
N PHE A 89 2.88 10.54 7.78
CA PHE A 89 1.64 9.96 7.28
C PHE A 89 1.77 8.45 7.09
N ILE A 90 0.64 7.75 7.07
CA ILE A 90 0.59 6.30 6.94
C ILE A 90 -0.34 5.94 5.78
N GLU A 91 0.12 5.12 4.85
CA GLU A 91 -0.73 4.50 3.85
C GLU A 91 -1.04 3.05 4.25
N VAL A 92 -2.32 2.79 4.53
CA VAL A 92 -2.81 1.44 4.85
C VAL A 92 -3.26 0.72 3.59
N GLY A 93 -3.35 -0.59 3.65
CA GLY A 93 -3.73 -1.42 2.49
C GLY A 93 -2.50 -2.13 1.90
N THR A 94 -2.61 -2.68 0.70
CA THR A 94 -3.75 -2.61 -0.21
C THR A 94 -4.90 -3.44 0.35
N VAL A 95 -6.07 -2.83 0.39
CA VAL A 95 -7.33 -3.52 0.69
C VAL A 95 -8.12 -3.75 -0.60
N THR A 96 -8.93 -4.79 -0.61
CA THR A 96 -9.82 -5.17 -1.71
C THR A 96 -11.27 -5.13 -1.23
N ALA A 97 -12.24 -5.07 -2.13
CA ALA A 97 -13.66 -5.03 -1.76
C ALA A 97 -14.02 -6.22 -0.86
N GLN A 98 -13.51 -7.40 -1.20
CA GLN A 98 -13.67 -8.62 -0.42
C GLN A 98 -12.37 -8.95 0.32
N ALA A 99 -12.50 -9.63 1.47
CA ALA A 99 -11.36 -10.19 2.19
C ALA A 99 -10.72 -11.32 1.37
N GLN A 100 -9.38 -11.42 1.40
CA GLN A 100 -8.71 -12.52 0.69
C GLN A 100 -7.40 -12.93 1.40
N PRO A 101 -7.02 -14.23 1.34
CA PRO A 101 -5.82 -14.75 2.01
C PRO A 101 -4.51 -14.34 1.34
N GLY A 102 -4.58 -13.91 0.06
CA GLY A 102 -3.43 -13.68 -0.80
C GLY A 102 -2.85 -14.98 -1.36
N ASN A 103 -1.61 -14.92 -1.87
CA ASN A 103 -0.94 -16.05 -2.47
C ASN A 103 -0.42 -17.06 -1.43
N PRO A 104 -0.19 -18.34 -1.81
CA PRO A 104 0.42 -19.35 -0.94
C PRO A 104 1.77 -18.91 -0.36
N ARG A 105 2.11 -19.46 0.81
CA ARG A 105 3.43 -19.25 1.45
C ARG A 105 4.41 -20.35 1.03
N PRO A 106 5.74 -20.04 1.02
CA PRO A 106 6.41 -18.79 1.34
C PRO A 106 6.23 -17.75 0.24
N ARG A 107 6.04 -16.47 0.61
CA ARG A 107 5.69 -15.38 -0.30
C ARG A 107 6.42 -14.05 -0.02
N MET A 108 7.43 -14.10 0.85
CA MET A 108 8.32 -12.98 1.14
C MET A 108 9.73 -13.49 1.40
N PHE A 109 10.71 -12.93 0.69
CA PHE A 109 12.10 -13.32 0.72
C PHE A 109 12.97 -12.08 0.87
N ARG A 110 13.97 -12.17 1.75
CA ARG A 110 14.95 -11.09 1.94
C ARG A 110 16.20 -11.39 1.13
N LEU A 111 16.75 -10.36 0.51
CA LEU A 111 18.05 -10.35 -0.15
C LEU A 111 18.93 -9.35 0.61
N PRO A 112 19.58 -9.76 1.73
CA PRO A 112 20.26 -8.83 2.62
C PRO A 112 21.45 -8.13 1.99
N ALA A 113 22.19 -8.81 1.10
CA ALA A 113 23.33 -8.22 0.40
C ALA A 113 22.90 -7.05 -0.47
N ASP A 114 21.73 -7.15 -1.09
CA ASP A 114 21.13 -6.10 -1.92
C ASP A 114 20.26 -5.13 -1.10
N ARG A 115 20.10 -5.33 0.21
CA ARG A 115 19.16 -4.58 1.04
C ARG A 115 17.75 -4.54 0.42
N ALA A 116 17.32 -5.69 -0.09
CA ALA A 116 16.14 -5.86 -0.91
C ALA A 116 15.19 -6.92 -0.34
N VAL A 117 13.94 -6.87 -0.82
CA VAL A 117 12.90 -7.85 -0.50
C VAL A 117 12.18 -8.23 -1.79
N VAL A 118 12.06 -9.53 -2.07
CA VAL A 118 11.15 -10.08 -3.07
C VAL A 118 9.87 -10.52 -2.38
N ASN A 119 8.72 -10.08 -2.91
CA ASN A 119 7.43 -10.50 -2.37
C ASN A 119 6.43 -10.86 -3.46
N ARG A 120 5.56 -11.84 -3.13
CA ARG A 120 4.38 -12.24 -3.93
C ARG A 120 3.15 -12.36 -3.05
N MET A 121 2.86 -11.32 -2.28
CA MET A 121 1.83 -11.34 -1.23
C MET A 121 0.41 -11.53 -1.76
N GLY A 122 0.05 -10.97 -2.94
CA GLY A 122 -1.27 -11.15 -3.56
C GLY A 122 -2.40 -10.46 -2.78
N PHE A 123 -2.16 -9.25 -2.24
CA PHE A 123 -3.14 -8.43 -1.54
C PHE A 123 -3.88 -9.15 -0.41
N ASN A 124 -3.18 -9.95 0.42
CA ASN A 124 -3.80 -10.53 1.61
C ASN A 124 -4.31 -9.45 2.56
N ASN A 125 -5.61 -9.41 2.82
CA ASN A 125 -6.27 -8.39 3.63
C ASN A 125 -7.64 -8.86 4.13
N ALA A 126 -8.19 -8.17 5.15
CA ALA A 126 -9.48 -8.46 5.76
C ALA A 126 -10.68 -7.77 5.06
N GLY A 127 -10.46 -7.15 3.90
CA GLY A 127 -11.46 -6.38 3.14
C GLY A 127 -11.53 -4.89 3.51
N ALA A 128 -11.98 -4.09 2.55
CA ALA A 128 -12.10 -2.64 2.70
C ALA A 128 -13.08 -2.25 3.82
N ALA A 129 -14.16 -3.02 4.02
CA ALA A 129 -15.12 -2.79 5.09
C ALA A 129 -14.48 -2.88 6.48
N ALA A 130 -13.68 -3.93 6.73
CA ALA A 130 -13.00 -4.14 8.00
C ALA A 130 -11.94 -3.06 8.29
N ALA A 131 -11.22 -2.60 7.25
CA ALA A 131 -10.27 -1.49 7.38
C ALA A 131 -11.00 -0.18 7.69
N ALA A 132 -12.10 0.10 6.99
CA ALA A 132 -12.94 1.29 7.21
C ALA A 132 -13.53 1.34 8.62
N GLU A 133 -14.00 0.21 9.15
CA GLU A 133 -14.50 0.11 10.52
C GLU A 133 -13.42 0.48 11.54
N ARG A 134 -12.19 -0.07 11.40
CA ARG A 134 -11.07 0.23 12.29
C ARG A 134 -10.65 1.70 12.23
N LEU A 135 -10.61 2.29 11.04
CA LEU A 135 -10.33 3.71 10.87
C LEU A 135 -11.43 4.60 11.47
N ARG A 136 -12.71 4.23 11.30
CA ARG A 136 -13.84 4.93 11.92
C ARG A 136 -13.75 4.88 13.45
N ALA A 137 -13.49 3.70 14.01
CA ALA A 137 -13.31 3.52 15.44
C ALA A 137 -12.12 4.33 15.98
N ARG A 138 -11.04 4.44 15.21
CA ARG A 138 -9.89 5.30 15.52
C ARG A 138 -10.29 6.79 15.54
N GLN A 139 -11.02 7.27 14.54
CA GLN A 139 -11.49 8.66 14.46
C GLN A 139 -12.41 9.00 15.64
N LEU A 140 -13.33 8.11 16.01
CA LEU A 140 -14.21 8.29 17.16
C LEU A 140 -13.44 8.37 18.48
N ARG A 141 -12.41 7.51 18.68
CA ARG A 141 -11.53 7.59 19.86
C ARG A 141 -10.76 8.90 19.92
N ALA A 142 -10.23 9.37 18.81
CA ALA A 142 -9.53 10.64 18.72
C ALA A 142 -10.46 11.83 19.04
N ALA A 143 -11.69 11.80 18.54
CA ALA A 143 -12.71 12.82 18.82
C ALA A 143 -13.19 12.82 20.27
N ALA A 144 -13.22 11.68 20.94
CA ALA A 144 -13.63 11.55 22.34
C ALA A 144 -12.65 12.19 23.34
N GLY A 145 -11.38 12.38 22.97
CA GLY A 145 -10.33 13.04 23.75
C GLY A 145 -10.08 12.43 25.14
N PRO A 146 -8.90 12.57 25.72
CA PRO A 146 -8.60 12.04 27.07
C PRO A 146 -9.40 12.71 28.21
N GLY A 147 -10.06 13.84 27.96
CA GLY A 147 -10.73 14.64 29.00
C GLY A 147 -12.21 14.33 29.26
N ARG A 148 -12.90 13.53 28.43
CA ARG A 148 -14.34 13.26 28.63
C ARG A 148 -14.66 12.07 29.54
N ARG A 149 -13.73 11.14 29.76
CA ARG A 149 -13.95 10.02 30.69
C ARG A 149 -13.87 10.45 32.17
N ALA A 150 -13.13 11.53 32.49
CA ALA A 150 -12.99 12.02 33.86
C ALA A 150 -14.14 12.92 34.34
N ARG A 151 -15.07 13.35 33.46
CA ARG A 151 -16.15 14.30 33.84
C ARG A 151 -17.53 13.67 34.09
N ARG A 152 -17.66 12.35 34.08
CA ARG A 152 -18.91 11.68 34.48
C ARG A 152 -19.02 11.44 35.99
N GLY A 153 -18.05 11.90 36.81
CA GLY A 153 -18.01 11.67 38.24
C GLY A 153 -17.83 12.93 39.10
N ALA A 154 -17.88 14.14 38.56
CA ALA A 154 -17.73 15.35 39.38
C ALA A 154 -18.70 16.43 38.92
N ASP A 155 -19.88 16.41 39.48
CA ASP A 155 -20.83 17.51 39.43
C ASP A 155 -20.37 18.67 40.33
N GLY A 156 -20.40 19.88 39.79
CA GLY A 156 -20.38 21.11 40.56
C GLY A 156 -19.04 21.69 40.99
N ARG A 157 -18.44 22.58 40.14
CA ARG A 157 -17.99 23.92 40.53
C ARG A 157 -17.59 24.75 39.31
N ARG A 158 -18.27 25.86 39.11
CA ARG A 158 -18.05 26.90 38.08
C ARG A 158 -16.79 27.65 38.40
N GLY A 159 -15.95 27.93 37.39
CA GLY A 159 -14.81 28.86 37.54
C GLY A 159 -13.93 28.91 36.29
N GLY A 160 -14.04 29.95 35.53
CA GLY A 160 -13.20 30.63 34.58
C GLY A 160 -11.93 29.96 34.04
N ALA A 161 -12.01 29.34 32.85
CA ALA A 161 -10.82 29.06 32.03
C ALA A 161 -11.20 29.11 30.54
N ARG A 162 -11.62 30.27 30.02
CA ARG A 162 -11.95 30.46 28.60
C ARG A 162 -10.73 30.57 27.66
N GLY A 163 -9.52 30.65 28.15
CA GLY A 163 -8.30 30.92 27.37
C GLY A 163 -7.44 29.69 27.00
N SER A 164 -7.47 28.62 27.80
CA SER A 164 -6.60 27.43 27.58
C SER A 164 -7.16 26.43 26.59
N GLY A 165 -8.47 26.40 26.41
CA GLY A 165 -9.14 25.46 25.50
C GLY A 165 -8.93 25.77 24.01
N ARG A 166 -8.78 27.05 23.63
CA ARG A 166 -8.50 27.42 22.23
C ARG A 166 -7.09 27.00 21.81
N ARG A 167 -6.07 27.33 22.58
CA ARG A 167 -4.66 26.96 22.26
C ARG A 167 -4.43 25.45 22.24
N ALA A 168 -5.08 24.68 23.11
CA ALA A 168 -5.03 23.22 23.08
C ALA A 168 -5.78 22.66 21.86
N ARG A 169 -6.91 23.23 21.47
CA ARG A 169 -7.66 22.87 20.25
C ARG A 169 -6.83 23.13 18.99
N ASP A 170 -6.24 24.32 18.85
CA ASP A 170 -5.44 24.71 17.70
C ASP A 170 -4.18 23.85 17.55
N ARG A 171 -3.60 23.38 18.66
CA ARG A 171 -2.46 22.46 18.66
C ARG A 171 -2.84 21.05 18.17
N TRP A 172 -4.04 20.57 18.50
CA TRP A 172 -4.55 19.27 18.07
C TRP A 172 -4.97 19.26 16.59
N THR A 173 -5.36 20.39 16.02
CA THR A 173 -5.68 20.51 14.59
C THR A 173 -4.44 20.46 13.71
N ARG A 174 -3.31 20.96 14.20
CA ARG A 174 -2.05 21.04 13.45
C ARG A 174 -1.29 19.72 13.35
N ASP A 175 -1.53 18.76 14.28
CA ASP A 175 -0.79 17.50 14.35
C ASP A 175 -1.67 16.29 14.03
N ARG A 176 -2.71 16.46 13.20
CA ARG A 176 -3.54 15.35 12.77
C ARG A 176 -2.76 14.42 11.86
N LEU A 177 -2.64 13.14 12.26
CA LEU A 177 -2.06 12.11 11.41
C LEU A 177 -2.89 11.93 10.13
N VAL A 178 -2.25 12.08 8.99
CA VAL A 178 -2.82 11.82 7.67
C VAL A 178 -2.77 10.33 7.36
N VAL A 179 -3.90 9.76 6.95
CA VAL A 179 -4.05 8.33 6.64
C VAL A 179 -4.59 8.16 5.22
N GLY A 180 -3.74 7.64 4.34
CA GLY A 180 -4.14 7.18 3.02
C GLY A 180 -4.67 5.76 3.06
N VAL A 181 -5.60 5.44 2.15
CA VAL A 181 -6.07 4.07 1.94
C VAL A 181 -5.79 3.65 0.50
N ASN A 182 -4.97 2.63 0.36
CA ASN A 182 -4.62 2.02 -0.91
C ASN A 182 -5.62 0.90 -1.22
N ILE A 183 -6.29 0.97 -2.38
CA ILE A 183 -7.30 0.01 -2.82
C ILE A 183 -6.82 -0.74 -4.07
N GLY A 184 -7.17 -2.01 -4.18
CA GLY A 184 -6.79 -2.87 -5.29
C GLY A 184 -7.88 -3.84 -5.66
N LYS A 185 -7.74 -4.51 -6.81
CA LYS A 185 -8.70 -5.50 -7.32
C LYS A 185 -8.69 -6.78 -6.47
N THR A 186 -9.86 -7.26 -6.10
CA THR A 186 -10.05 -8.60 -5.54
C THR A 186 -9.59 -9.66 -6.55
N LYS A 187 -8.81 -10.64 -6.12
CA LYS A 187 -8.16 -11.62 -7.02
C LYS A 187 -9.17 -12.44 -7.82
N THR A 188 -10.27 -12.83 -7.19
CA THR A 188 -11.33 -13.69 -7.78
C THR A 188 -12.28 -12.92 -8.69
N VAL A 189 -12.29 -11.60 -8.66
CA VAL A 189 -13.11 -10.75 -9.52
C VAL A 189 -12.54 -10.77 -10.95
N PRO A 190 -13.35 -11.02 -11.99
CA PRO A 190 -12.95 -10.95 -13.38
C PRO A 190 -12.41 -9.56 -13.79
N ALA A 191 -11.73 -9.47 -14.93
CA ALA A 191 -11.14 -8.21 -15.38
C ALA A 191 -12.20 -7.16 -15.78
N ASP A 192 -13.28 -7.59 -16.40
CA ASP A 192 -14.42 -6.76 -16.81
C ASP A 192 -15.22 -6.19 -15.63
N GLU A 193 -15.22 -6.87 -14.48
CA GLU A 193 -15.84 -6.40 -13.24
C GLU A 193 -14.89 -5.58 -12.34
N ALA A 194 -13.64 -5.40 -12.76
CA ALA A 194 -12.63 -4.71 -11.94
C ALA A 194 -13.07 -3.31 -11.50
N VAL A 195 -13.69 -2.53 -12.39
CA VAL A 195 -14.17 -1.17 -12.08
C VAL A 195 -15.16 -1.19 -10.93
N ALA A 196 -16.13 -2.10 -10.93
CA ALA A 196 -17.14 -2.22 -9.88
C ALA A 196 -16.51 -2.60 -8.52
N ASP A 197 -15.50 -3.46 -8.52
CA ASP A 197 -14.77 -3.89 -7.33
C ASP A 197 -13.99 -2.71 -6.69
N TYR A 198 -13.27 -1.91 -7.52
CA TYR A 198 -12.61 -0.69 -7.03
C TYR A 198 -13.60 0.35 -6.51
N VAL A 199 -14.73 0.56 -7.20
CA VAL A 199 -15.80 1.48 -6.78
C VAL A 199 -16.36 1.06 -5.42
N THR A 200 -16.58 -0.23 -5.20
CA THR A 200 -17.03 -0.78 -3.92
C THR A 200 -16.04 -0.46 -2.81
N SER A 201 -14.74 -0.73 -3.03
CA SER A 201 -13.69 -0.38 -2.08
C SER A 201 -13.64 1.12 -1.79
N ALA A 202 -13.72 1.96 -2.84
CA ALA A 202 -13.68 3.41 -2.71
C ALA A 202 -14.83 3.95 -1.85
N ARG A 203 -16.06 3.49 -2.09
CA ARG A 203 -17.25 3.87 -1.30
C ARG A 203 -17.10 3.53 0.18
N LEU A 204 -16.56 2.35 0.49
CA LEU A 204 -16.36 1.89 1.87
C LEU A 204 -15.36 2.76 2.64
N VAL A 205 -14.30 3.24 1.98
CA VAL A 205 -13.21 3.98 2.64
C VAL A 205 -13.33 5.50 2.54
N ALA A 206 -14.19 6.05 1.66
CA ALA A 206 -14.33 7.47 1.40
C ALA A 206 -14.55 8.31 2.68
N GLY A 207 -15.36 7.80 3.62
CA GLY A 207 -15.68 8.49 4.88
C GLY A 207 -14.53 8.52 5.91
N VAL A 208 -13.48 7.74 5.74
CA VAL A 208 -12.43 7.52 6.74
C VAL A 208 -11.01 7.80 6.24
N ALA A 209 -10.79 7.78 4.94
CA ALA A 209 -9.50 8.07 4.32
C ALA A 209 -9.26 9.58 4.21
N ASP A 210 -8.01 10.03 4.39
CA ASP A 210 -7.59 11.39 4.08
C ASP A 210 -7.22 11.56 2.61
N TYR A 211 -6.80 10.48 1.94
CA TYR A 211 -6.67 10.31 0.50
C TYR A 211 -6.84 8.83 0.12
N VAL A 212 -7.21 8.56 -1.12
CA VAL A 212 -7.37 7.19 -1.66
C VAL A 212 -6.38 6.98 -2.80
N VAL A 213 -5.80 5.78 -2.87
CA VAL A 213 -4.85 5.39 -3.91
C VAL A 213 -5.40 4.19 -4.67
N VAL A 214 -5.58 4.34 -5.98
CA VAL A 214 -5.87 3.23 -6.89
C VAL A 214 -4.56 2.51 -7.23
N ASN A 215 -4.43 1.26 -6.81
CA ASN A 215 -3.24 0.44 -7.03
C ASN A 215 -3.46 -0.54 -8.18
N VAL A 216 -2.98 -0.18 -9.35
CA VAL A 216 -3.01 -1.00 -10.58
C VAL A 216 -1.66 -1.63 -10.92
N SER A 217 -0.68 -1.55 -10.01
CA SER A 217 0.73 -1.78 -10.31
C SER A 217 1.34 -3.04 -9.66
N SER A 218 0.56 -3.83 -8.90
CA SER A 218 1.10 -5.04 -8.27
C SER A 218 1.38 -6.13 -9.31
N PRO A 219 2.60 -6.71 -9.31
CA PRO A 219 2.93 -7.83 -10.19
C PRO A 219 2.35 -9.17 -9.71
N ASN A 220 1.70 -9.18 -8.55
CA ASN A 220 1.33 -10.40 -7.82
C ASN A 220 -0.16 -10.77 -7.97
N THR A 221 -0.88 -10.04 -8.80
CA THR A 221 -2.28 -10.27 -9.15
C THR A 221 -2.37 -10.36 -10.68
N PRO A 222 -2.79 -11.49 -11.25
CA PRO A 222 -2.87 -11.66 -12.70
C PRO A 222 -3.73 -10.57 -13.37
N GLY A 223 -3.28 -10.06 -14.52
CA GLY A 223 -3.98 -9.05 -15.31
C GLY A 223 -4.09 -7.65 -14.67
N LEU A 224 -3.58 -7.46 -13.44
CA LEU A 224 -3.74 -6.18 -12.76
C LEU A 224 -2.96 -5.04 -13.45
N ARG A 225 -1.77 -5.35 -13.97
CA ARG A 225 -0.93 -4.35 -14.64
C ARG A 225 -1.47 -3.91 -15.98
N ASP A 226 -2.32 -4.71 -16.62
CA ASP A 226 -2.98 -4.37 -17.89
C ASP A 226 -3.96 -3.20 -17.68
N LEU A 227 -4.43 -2.99 -16.44
CA LEU A 227 -5.23 -1.82 -16.07
C LEU A 227 -4.44 -0.51 -16.08
N GLN A 228 -3.12 -0.52 -16.27
CA GLN A 228 -2.31 0.70 -16.40
C GLN A 228 -2.37 1.30 -17.81
N ALA A 229 -2.79 0.53 -18.83
CA ALA A 229 -3.05 1.09 -20.15
C ALA A 229 -4.11 2.19 -20.04
N VAL A 230 -3.89 3.35 -20.67
CA VAL A 230 -4.75 4.54 -20.58
C VAL A 230 -6.22 4.22 -20.91
N SER A 231 -6.46 3.34 -21.89
CA SER A 231 -7.79 2.88 -22.28
C SER A 231 -8.56 2.18 -21.14
N SER A 232 -7.87 1.41 -20.31
CA SER A 232 -8.44 0.72 -19.14
C SER A 232 -8.42 1.60 -17.90
N LEU A 233 -7.39 2.43 -17.74
CA LEU A 233 -7.19 3.26 -16.56
C LEU A 233 -8.16 4.44 -16.49
N ARG A 234 -8.48 5.07 -17.62
CA ARG A 234 -9.42 6.20 -17.70
C ARG A 234 -10.80 5.87 -17.14
N PRO A 235 -11.52 4.85 -17.63
CA PRO A 235 -12.84 4.50 -17.08
C PRO A 235 -12.78 4.10 -15.60
N LEU A 236 -11.72 3.40 -15.18
CA LEU A 236 -11.52 3.02 -13.79
C LEU A 236 -11.41 4.25 -12.87
N LEU A 237 -10.50 5.17 -13.20
CA LEU A 237 -10.27 6.37 -12.38
C LEU A 237 -11.49 7.29 -12.36
N THR A 238 -12.17 7.45 -13.50
CA THR A 238 -13.41 8.22 -13.60
C THR A 238 -14.51 7.66 -12.70
N ALA A 239 -14.73 6.34 -12.72
CA ALA A 239 -15.73 5.68 -11.88
C ALA A 239 -15.39 5.78 -10.38
N VAL A 240 -14.11 5.58 -10.00
CA VAL A 240 -13.66 5.74 -8.62
C VAL A 240 -13.80 7.19 -8.17
N ARG A 241 -13.47 8.18 -9.00
CA ARG A 241 -13.65 9.60 -8.70
C ARG A 241 -15.11 9.92 -8.41
N ALA A 242 -16.02 9.50 -9.30
CA ALA A 242 -17.46 9.69 -9.12
C ALA A 242 -17.98 9.03 -7.83
N ALA A 243 -17.46 7.84 -7.49
CA ALA A 243 -17.83 7.15 -6.26
C ALA A 243 -17.37 7.88 -4.99
N LEU A 244 -16.20 8.51 -5.02
CA LEU A 244 -15.69 9.32 -3.90
C LEU A 244 -16.45 10.64 -3.75
N ASP A 245 -16.81 11.30 -4.85
CA ASP A 245 -17.55 12.57 -4.86
C ASP A 245 -19.02 12.38 -4.46
N GLY A 246 -19.66 11.29 -4.89
CA GLY A 246 -21.05 10.94 -4.55
C GLY A 246 -21.28 10.60 -3.07
N GLN A 247 -20.22 10.40 -2.28
CA GLN A 247 -20.29 10.15 -0.84
C GLN A 247 -20.24 11.43 0.00
N GLY A 248 -20.69 12.57 -0.51
CA GLY A 248 -20.64 13.89 0.11
C GLY A 248 -20.44 13.81 1.64
N ARG A 249 -19.24 14.08 2.12
CA ARG A 249 -18.92 14.00 3.55
C ARG A 249 -19.78 15.04 4.29
N PRO A 250 -20.72 14.65 5.16
CA PRO A 250 -21.32 15.62 6.04
C PRO A 250 -20.20 16.24 6.89
N ARG A 251 -20.11 17.55 6.94
CA ARG A 251 -19.25 18.29 7.87
C ARG A 251 -19.67 17.94 9.31
N ARG A 252 -19.27 16.79 9.81
CA ARG A 252 -19.40 16.43 11.23
C ARG A 252 -17.99 16.23 11.82
N GLY A 253 -17.43 17.33 12.28
CA GLY A 253 -16.27 17.34 13.14
C GLY A 253 -15.89 18.76 13.49
N PRO A 254 -15.26 19.00 14.66
CA PRO A 254 -14.84 20.34 15.09
C PRO A 254 -13.71 20.94 14.22
N TRP A 255 -13.48 20.42 13.03
CA TRP A 255 -12.33 20.65 12.18
C TRP A 255 -12.65 21.26 10.80
N GLY A 256 -13.88 21.73 10.58
CA GLY A 256 -14.17 22.57 9.42
C GLY A 256 -13.56 23.97 9.63
N PRO A 257 -13.07 24.68 8.58
CA PRO A 257 -12.84 26.11 8.70
C PRO A 257 -14.16 26.75 9.14
N GLU A 258 -14.13 27.48 10.25
CA GLU A 258 -15.23 28.37 10.61
C GLU A 258 -15.48 29.28 9.40
N ALA A 259 -16.68 29.24 8.85
CA ALA A 259 -17.14 30.25 7.92
C ALA A 259 -17.11 31.60 8.67
N ALA A 260 -16.03 32.34 8.47
CA ALA A 260 -16.06 33.75 8.68
C ALA A 260 -16.92 34.32 7.55
N ASN A 261 -18.04 34.96 7.93
CA ASN A 261 -18.98 35.71 7.14
C ASN A 261 -20.13 34.92 6.50
N GLY A 262 -21.31 35.25 7.04
CA GLY A 262 -22.65 34.82 6.62
C GLY A 262 -22.90 34.95 5.14
N GLY A 263 -23.00 33.81 4.51
CA GLY A 263 -23.51 33.60 3.16
C GLY A 263 -23.91 32.14 3.07
N GLU A 264 -25.21 31.90 2.90
CA GLU A 264 -25.76 30.57 2.59
C GLU A 264 -25.23 30.11 1.24
N THR A 265 -24.07 29.41 1.25
CA THR A 265 -23.65 28.59 0.12
C THR A 265 -23.40 27.18 0.62
N ALA A 266 -24.12 26.26 0.03
CA ALA A 266 -24.14 24.81 0.24
C ALA A 266 -22.85 24.24 0.86
N ALA A 267 -23.01 23.43 1.90
CA ALA A 267 -21.98 22.66 2.56
C ALA A 267 -21.33 21.66 1.56
N ALA A 268 -20.44 22.16 0.69
CA ALA A 268 -19.58 21.33 -0.14
C ALA A 268 -18.68 20.52 0.79
N GLY A 269 -18.96 19.24 0.92
CA GLY A 269 -18.11 18.30 1.63
C GLY A 269 -16.68 18.35 1.05
N ARG A 270 -15.64 18.18 1.89
CA ARG A 270 -14.26 18.12 1.41
C ARG A 270 -14.11 16.97 0.43
N ARG A 271 -13.71 17.25 -0.81
CA ARG A 271 -13.33 16.25 -1.82
C ARG A 271 -12.22 15.35 -1.25
N VAL A 272 -12.36 14.04 -1.39
CA VAL A 272 -11.31 13.09 -0.99
C VAL A 272 -10.27 13.03 -2.10
N PRO A 273 -9.00 13.36 -1.84
CA PRO A 273 -7.94 13.27 -2.84
C PRO A 273 -7.81 11.86 -3.41
N LEU A 274 -7.64 11.75 -4.73
CA LEU A 274 -7.50 10.49 -5.45
C LEU A 274 -6.15 10.45 -6.17
N LEU A 275 -5.38 9.41 -5.89
CA LEU A 275 -4.09 9.14 -6.50
C LEU A 275 -4.11 7.80 -7.25
N VAL A 276 -3.17 7.64 -8.17
CA VAL A 276 -2.85 6.35 -8.80
C VAL A 276 -1.42 5.93 -8.45
N LYS A 277 -1.20 4.62 -8.18
CA LYS A 277 0.13 4.05 -7.94
C LYS A 277 0.55 3.20 -9.13
N ILE A 278 1.68 3.55 -9.74
CA ILE A 278 2.17 2.95 -10.99
C ILE A 278 3.34 1.99 -10.76
N ALA A 279 3.57 1.10 -11.74
CA ALA A 279 4.71 0.19 -11.75
C ALA A 279 5.98 0.89 -12.28
N PRO A 280 7.17 0.48 -11.82
CA PRO A 280 8.43 0.98 -12.37
C PRO A 280 8.75 0.39 -13.75
N ASP A 281 8.11 -0.74 -14.09
CA ASP A 281 8.40 -1.52 -15.31
C ASP A 281 7.64 -1.01 -16.55
N LEU A 282 6.90 0.09 -16.43
CA LEU A 282 6.26 0.77 -17.55
C LEU A 282 7.30 1.32 -18.54
N ALA A 283 6.98 1.29 -19.83
CA ALA A 283 7.72 2.04 -20.82
C ALA A 283 7.59 3.55 -20.56
N ASP A 284 8.55 4.31 -21.00
CA ASP A 284 8.60 5.75 -20.74
C ASP A 284 7.40 6.49 -21.33
N GLY A 285 6.97 6.11 -22.54
CA GLY A 285 5.76 6.67 -23.15
C GLY A 285 4.48 6.38 -22.36
N ASP A 286 4.39 5.22 -21.71
CA ASP A 286 3.25 4.89 -20.85
C ASP A 286 3.25 5.73 -19.57
N VAL A 287 4.44 6.02 -19.02
CA VAL A 287 4.57 6.91 -17.85
C VAL A 287 4.07 8.32 -18.21
N ASP A 288 4.45 8.84 -19.39
CA ASP A 288 3.98 10.14 -19.88
C ASP A 288 2.47 10.16 -20.09
N ALA A 289 1.95 9.14 -20.76
CA ALA A 289 0.50 9.02 -21.02
C ALA A 289 -0.33 8.92 -19.73
N ILE A 290 0.20 8.28 -18.68
CA ILE A 290 -0.44 8.27 -17.37
C ILE A 290 -0.36 9.63 -16.68
N ALA A 291 0.74 10.37 -16.83
CA ALA A 291 0.84 11.73 -16.32
C ALA A 291 -0.20 12.65 -16.95
N ASP A 292 -0.32 12.61 -18.29
CA ASP A 292 -1.33 13.38 -19.03
C ASP A 292 -2.75 12.99 -18.59
N LEU A 293 -3.04 11.70 -18.50
CA LEU A 293 -4.34 11.21 -18.04
C LEU A 293 -4.67 11.71 -16.62
N ALA A 294 -3.68 11.71 -15.72
CA ALA A 294 -3.89 12.17 -14.36
C ALA A 294 -4.20 13.67 -14.30
N VAL A 295 -3.56 14.48 -15.14
CA VAL A 295 -3.85 15.92 -15.29
C VAL A 295 -5.25 16.11 -15.88
N ASP A 296 -5.58 15.43 -16.99
CA ASP A 296 -6.88 15.49 -17.65
C ASP A 296 -8.05 15.19 -16.70
N LEU A 297 -7.90 14.15 -15.89
CA LEU A 297 -8.91 13.73 -14.93
C LEU A 297 -8.88 14.54 -13.62
N SER A 298 -8.00 15.55 -13.53
CA SER A 298 -7.78 16.33 -12.32
C SER A 298 -7.59 15.44 -11.08
N LEU A 299 -6.74 14.41 -11.21
CA LEU A 299 -6.29 13.63 -10.08
C LEU A 299 -5.46 14.50 -9.15
N ASP A 300 -5.40 14.10 -7.88
CA ASP A 300 -4.66 14.85 -6.88
C ASP A 300 -3.18 14.44 -6.83
N GLY A 301 -2.79 13.30 -7.46
CA GLY A 301 -1.39 12.90 -7.52
C GLY A 301 -1.10 11.49 -8.05
N ILE A 302 0.19 11.18 -8.12
CA ILE A 302 0.73 9.88 -8.55
C ILE A 302 1.74 9.38 -7.51
N ILE A 303 1.73 8.06 -7.23
CA ILE A 303 2.77 7.39 -6.43
C ILE A 303 3.71 6.64 -7.38
N ALA A 304 4.95 7.06 -7.44
CA ALA A 304 6.03 6.46 -8.22
C ALA A 304 7.12 5.92 -7.28
N THR A 305 7.25 4.58 -7.08
CA THR A 305 6.60 3.48 -7.81
C THR A 305 6.20 2.33 -6.87
N ASN A 306 5.58 1.27 -7.45
CA ASN A 306 5.45 -0.03 -6.82
C ASN A 306 6.79 -0.80 -6.94
N THR A 307 6.76 -2.12 -6.74
CA THR A 307 7.90 -3.04 -6.89
C THR A 307 8.13 -3.43 -8.35
N THR A 308 9.39 -3.75 -8.72
CA THR A 308 9.76 -4.20 -10.07
C THR A 308 9.76 -5.72 -10.20
N ILE A 309 9.50 -6.24 -11.39
CA ILE A 309 9.75 -7.65 -11.75
C ILE A 309 11.19 -7.86 -12.22
N ALA A 310 11.90 -6.80 -12.61
CA ALA A 310 13.30 -6.88 -13.00
C ALA A 310 14.19 -7.27 -11.81
N ARG A 311 15.33 -7.82 -12.13
CA ARG A 311 16.36 -8.25 -11.18
C ARG A 311 17.72 -7.65 -11.56
N PRO A 312 17.82 -6.28 -11.59
CA PRO A 312 19.04 -5.64 -12.05
C PRO A 312 20.16 -5.83 -11.03
N ASP A 313 21.34 -6.13 -11.48
CA ASP A 313 22.65 -6.06 -10.78
C ASP A 313 22.62 -6.54 -9.32
N LEU A 314 21.92 -7.68 -9.05
CA LEU A 314 21.85 -8.25 -7.72
C LEU A 314 23.18 -8.90 -7.34
N VAL A 315 23.69 -8.56 -6.14
CA VAL A 315 24.93 -9.13 -5.57
C VAL A 315 24.65 -10.31 -4.61
N SER A 316 23.38 -10.57 -4.28
CA SER A 316 22.96 -11.75 -3.52
C SER A 316 23.28 -13.02 -4.29
N ASP A 317 23.55 -14.10 -3.54
CA ASP A 317 23.75 -15.45 -4.10
C ASP A 317 22.66 -15.78 -5.14
N PRO A 318 23.04 -16.17 -6.37
CA PRO A 318 22.09 -16.54 -7.42
C PRO A 318 21.09 -17.62 -7.00
N ALA A 319 21.51 -18.58 -6.16
CA ALA A 319 20.62 -19.61 -5.64
C ALA A 319 19.54 -19.02 -4.72
N LEU A 320 19.88 -18.03 -3.90
CA LEU A 320 18.91 -17.31 -3.06
C LEU A 320 17.92 -16.49 -3.91
N VAL A 321 18.41 -15.84 -4.97
CA VAL A 321 17.57 -15.09 -5.91
C VAL A 321 16.63 -16.03 -6.66
N ALA A 322 17.13 -17.17 -7.15
CA ALA A 322 16.34 -18.19 -7.81
C ALA A 322 15.26 -18.78 -6.88
N ALA A 323 15.61 -19.08 -5.63
CA ALA A 323 14.67 -19.57 -4.62
C ALA A 323 13.57 -18.54 -4.28
N ALA A 324 13.86 -17.25 -4.34
CA ALA A 324 12.85 -16.21 -4.20
C ALA A 324 11.83 -16.25 -5.35
N GLY A 325 12.22 -16.63 -6.55
CA GLY A 325 11.37 -16.83 -7.73
C GLY A 325 10.64 -15.56 -8.19
N ALA A 326 9.47 -15.74 -8.81
CA ALA A 326 8.63 -14.65 -9.27
C ALA A 326 8.10 -13.80 -8.11
N GLY A 327 7.89 -12.50 -8.35
CA GLY A 327 7.39 -11.54 -7.38
C GLY A 327 8.01 -10.15 -7.57
N GLY A 328 7.50 -9.17 -6.83
CA GLY A 328 8.01 -7.80 -6.89
C GLY A 328 9.24 -7.61 -6.02
N LEU A 329 10.31 -7.07 -6.59
CA LEU A 329 11.55 -6.66 -5.91
C LEU A 329 11.42 -5.21 -5.43
N SER A 330 11.78 -4.98 -4.17
CA SER A 330 11.85 -3.67 -3.52
C SER A 330 13.19 -3.47 -2.81
N GLY A 331 13.51 -2.25 -2.43
CA GLY A 331 14.77 -1.92 -1.75
C GLY A 331 15.75 -1.21 -2.67
N ALA A 332 17.05 -1.26 -2.34
CA ALA A 332 18.08 -0.48 -3.02
C ALA A 332 18.15 -0.69 -4.55
N PRO A 333 17.97 -1.93 -5.09
CA PRO A 333 18.03 -2.14 -6.55
C PRO A 333 16.97 -1.36 -7.34
N LEU A 334 15.86 -0.99 -6.69
CA LEU A 334 14.79 -0.21 -7.34
C LEU A 334 15.14 1.28 -7.49
N ARG A 335 16.17 1.77 -6.78
CA ARG A 335 16.50 3.20 -6.67
C ARG A 335 16.65 3.91 -8.00
N PRO A 336 17.44 3.43 -8.98
CA PRO A 336 17.66 4.15 -10.24
C PRO A 336 16.36 4.34 -11.02
N ARG A 337 15.63 3.25 -11.29
CA ARG A 337 14.40 3.30 -12.09
C ARG A 337 13.28 4.11 -11.43
N ALA A 338 13.12 3.99 -10.12
CA ALA A 338 12.11 4.79 -9.39
C ALA A 338 12.42 6.29 -9.42
N LEU A 339 13.70 6.67 -9.45
CA LEU A 339 14.11 8.07 -9.59
C LEU A 339 13.86 8.59 -11.01
N GLU A 340 14.17 7.79 -12.02
CA GLU A 340 13.95 8.12 -13.43
C GLU A 340 12.46 8.36 -13.72
N VAL A 341 11.60 7.42 -13.30
CA VAL A 341 10.13 7.58 -13.43
C VAL A 341 9.64 8.84 -12.72
N LEU A 342 10.15 9.13 -11.53
CA LEU A 342 9.78 10.35 -10.81
C LEU A 342 10.16 11.63 -11.55
N ARG A 343 11.40 11.70 -12.06
CA ARG A 343 11.87 12.85 -12.84
C ARG A 343 11.01 13.08 -14.08
N ARG A 344 10.66 12.00 -14.76
CA ARG A 344 9.80 12.02 -15.94
C ARG A 344 8.41 12.56 -15.63
N LEU A 345 7.77 12.04 -14.57
CA LEU A 345 6.48 12.53 -14.10
C LEU A 345 6.51 14.00 -13.72
N HIS A 346 7.57 14.44 -13.02
CA HIS A 346 7.70 15.84 -12.63
C HIS A 346 7.91 16.75 -13.84
N ALA A 347 8.74 16.35 -14.78
CA ALA A 347 8.94 17.11 -16.02
C ALA A 347 7.66 17.22 -16.85
N ARG A 348 6.79 16.19 -16.85
CA ARG A 348 5.53 16.18 -17.61
C ARG A 348 4.38 16.92 -16.91
N ALA A 349 4.19 16.69 -15.62
CA ALA A 349 3.06 17.23 -14.87
C ALA A 349 3.39 18.47 -14.03
N GLY A 350 4.66 18.76 -13.76
CA GLY A 350 5.08 19.90 -12.94
C GLY A 350 4.43 19.91 -11.56
N ASP A 351 3.87 21.06 -11.20
CA ASP A 351 3.20 21.28 -9.94
C ASP A 351 1.70 20.95 -9.93
N GLN A 352 1.16 20.48 -11.07
CA GLN A 352 -0.26 20.13 -11.19
C GLN A 352 -0.64 18.90 -10.36
N LEU A 353 0.34 18.04 -10.06
CA LEU A 353 0.14 16.81 -9.30
C LEU A 353 1.03 16.75 -8.06
N VAL A 354 0.48 16.18 -6.98
CA VAL A 354 1.30 15.75 -5.85
C VAL A 354 2.01 14.46 -6.23
N LEU A 355 3.34 14.49 -6.34
CA LEU A 355 4.15 13.31 -6.59
C LEU A 355 4.65 12.73 -5.28
N ILE A 356 4.31 11.45 -5.04
CA ILE A 356 4.83 10.70 -3.89
C ILE A 356 5.87 9.70 -4.39
N ALA A 357 7.13 9.93 -4.05
CA ALA A 357 8.20 9.02 -4.43
C ALA A 357 8.25 7.79 -3.51
N ALA A 358 8.31 6.59 -4.10
CA ALA A 358 8.46 5.34 -3.39
C ALA A 358 9.40 4.39 -4.14
N GLY A 359 10.32 3.76 -3.41
CA GLY A 359 11.29 2.80 -3.96
C GLY A 359 12.74 3.25 -3.79
N GLY A 360 13.57 2.39 -3.21
CA GLY A 360 15.00 2.61 -3.03
C GLY A 360 15.41 3.68 -2.00
N ILE A 361 14.51 4.13 -1.14
CA ILE A 361 14.80 5.15 -0.13
C ILE A 361 15.28 4.47 1.16
N GLU A 362 16.54 4.66 1.52
CA GLU A 362 17.18 4.09 2.70
C GLU A 362 17.83 5.15 3.60
N THR A 363 18.35 6.22 3.00
CA THR A 363 19.09 7.30 3.66
C THR A 363 18.35 8.63 3.53
N ALA A 364 18.79 9.64 4.29
CA ALA A 364 18.29 10.99 4.15
C ALA A 364 18.66 11.60 2.79
N ASP A 365 19.81 11.20 2.26
CA ASP A 365 20.26 11.67 0.94
C ASP A 365 19.39 11.08 -0.19
N ASP A 366 19.00 9.80 -0.08
CA ASP A 366 18.02 9.24 -1.02
C ASP A 366 16.68 10.01 -0.97
N ALA A 367 16.19 10.30 0.23
CA ALA A 367 14.94 11.04 0.41
C ALA A 367 15.06 12.47 -0.14
N TRP A 368 16.21 13.12 0.09
CA TRP A 368 16.51 14.45 -0.44
C TRP A 368 16.54 14.44 -1.97
N GLU A 369 17.25 13.48 -2.57
CA GLU A 369 17.32 13.31 -4.02
C GLU A 369 15.93 13.19 -4.64
N ARG A 370 15.00 12.46 -4.00
CA ARG A 370 13.61 12.35 -4.45
C ARG A 370 12.88 13.69 -4.40
N ILE A 371 13.06 14.46 -3.31
CA ILE A 371 12.44 15.79 -3.19
C ILE A 371 13.03 16.73 -4.25
N ALA A 372 14.34 16.77 -4.38
CA ALA A 372 15.01 17.58 -5.38
C ALA A 372 14.67 17.19 -6.82
N ALA A 373 14.32 15.92 -7.06
CA ALA A 373 13.81 15.41 -8.34
C ALA A 373 12.30 15.67 -8.58
N GLY A 374 11.62 16.39 -7.69
CA GLY A 374 10.22 16.81 -7.88
C GLY A 374 9.20 16.16 -6.97
N ALA A 375 9.57 15.26 -6.06
CA ALA A 375 8.63 14.68 -5.13
C ALA A 375 8.13 15.71 -4.10
N THR A 376 6.81 15.76 -3.90
CA THR A 376 6.19 16.50 -2.80
C THR A 376 6.34 15.74 -1.48
N LEU A 377 6.16 14.41 -1.54
CA LEU A 377 6.23 13.50 -0.41
C LEU A 377 7.08 12.27 -0.78
N VAL A 378 7.60 11.58 0.23
CA VAL A 378 8.36 10.34 0.06
C VAL A 378 7.76 9.23 0.92
N GLN A 379 7.75 7.99 0.41
CA GLN A 379 7.29 6.81 1.12
C GLN A 379 8.35 5.72 1.12
N ALA A 380 8.47 4.98 2.20
CA ALA A 380 9.32 3.80 2.24
C ALA A 380 8.69 2.63 2.98
N TYR A 381 9.21 1.45 2.69
CA TYR A 381 8.87 0.20 3.35
C TYR A 381 10.15 -0.58 3.68
N THR A 382 10.91 -0.98 2.65
CA THR A 382 12.11 -1.84 2.80
C THR A 382 13.21 -1.14 3.59
N GLY A 383 13.42 0.16 3.39
CA GLY A 383 14.37 0.95 4.18
C GLY A 383 14.05 0.94 5.68
N PHE A 384 12.77 0.94 6.04
CA PHE A 384 12.34 0.81 7.45
C PHE A 384 12.63 -0.60 8.00
N ILE A 385 12.43 -1.68 7.21
CA ILE A 385 12.73 -3.05 7.64
C ILE A 385 14.22 -3.17 8.01
N TYR A 386 15.11 -2.68 7.16
CA TYR A 386 16.56 -2.77 7.41
C TYR A 386 17.07 -1.71 8.38
N GLY A 387 16.41 -0.55 8.45
CA GLY A 387 16.83 0.58 9.26
C GLY A 387 16.35 0.55 10.72
N GLY A 388 15.30 -0.23 11.02
CA GLY A 388 14.76 -0.41 12.37
C GLY A 388 13.91 0.76 12.87
N PRO A 389 13.46 0.71 14.15
CA PRO A 389 12.39 1.57 14.68
C PRO A 389 12.73 3.06 14.70
N ARG A 390 14.00 3.44 14.71
CA ARG A 390 14.44 4.86 14.66
C ARG A 390 14.74 5.36 13.25
N TRP A 391 14.53 4.52 12.23
CA TRP A 391 14.89 4.86 10.85
C TRP A 391 14.16 6.11 10.35
N ALA A 392 12.83 6.18 10.52
CA ALA A 392 12.05 7.33 10.06
C ALA A 392 12.53 8.65 10.71
N ARG A 393 12.84 8.62 12.02
CA ARG A 393 13.41 9.77 12.71
C ARG A 393 14.75 10.19 12.10
N ARG A 394 15.66 9.24 11.80
CA ARG A 394 16.97 9.57 11.20
C ARG A 394 16.82 10.23 9.83
N ILE A 395 15.89 9.73 9.00
CA ILE A 395 15.60 10.36 7.70
C ILE A 395 15.10 11.79 7.88
N GLN A 396 14.12 12.00 8.75
CA GLN A 396 13.56 13.33 9.02
C GLN A 396 14.62 14.31 9.55
N ASP A 397 15.42 13.86 10.51
CA ASP A 397 16.52 14.70 11.06
C ASP A 397 17.59 15.01 10.00
N GLY A 398 17.89 14.07 9.11
CA GLY A 398 18.82 14.29 7.99
C GLY A 398 18.30 15.32 7.00
N LEU A 399 17.04 15.21 6.62
CA LEU A 399 16.36 16.18 5.74
C LEU A 399 16.36 17.60 6.38
N ALA A 400 16.05 17.69 7.69
CA ALA A 400 16.05 18.98 8.38
C ALA A 400 17.44 19.62 8.45
N ARG A 401 18.48 18.81 8.73
CA ARG A 401 19.87 19.31 8.72
C ARG A 401 20.27 19.82 7.35
N ARG A 402 19.94 19.07 6.29
CA ARG A 402 20.30 19.44 4.92
C ARG A 402 19.57 20.71 4.48
N ALA A 403 18.26 20.80 4.68
CA ALA A 403 17.50 22.00 4.35
C ALA A 403 18.08 23.26 5.02
N ARG A 404 18.48 23.17 6.29
CA ARG A 404 19.11 24.27 7.00
C ARG A 404 20.51 24.60 6.49
N ALA A 405 21.32 23.58 6.15
CA ALA A 405 22.65 23.78 5.58
C ALA A 405 22.60 24.50 4.22
N GLU A 406 21.53 24.27 3.46
CA GLU A 406 21.26 24.96 2.18
C GLU A 406 20.50 26.30 2.37
N GLY A 407 20.24 26.73 3.62
CA GLY A 407 19.58 28.01 3.91
C GLY A 407 18.08 28.05 3.65
N LEU A 408 17.43 26.88 3.44
CA LEU A 408 16.03 26.79 3.10
C LEU A 408 15.13 26.98 4.32
N LYS A 409 14.00 27.66 4.16
CA LYS A 409 12.95 27.84 5.17
C LYS A 409 12.03 26.62 5.29
N SER A 410 11.91 25.86 4.21
CA SER A 410 11.12 24.63 4.13
C SER A 410 11.82 23.61 3.23
N VAL A 411 11.72 22.34 3.59
CA VAL A 411 12.16 21.22 2.73
C VAL A 411 11.45 21.23 1.36
N SER A 412 10.27 21.83 1.27
CA SER A 412 9.53 21.97 0.01
C SER A 412 10.22 22.90 -0.99
N GLU A 413 11.09 23.81 -0.54
CA GLU A 413 11.85 24.70 -1.42
C GLU A 413 12.92 23.95 -2.23
N ALA A 414 13.31 22.75 -1.78
CA ALA A 414 14.23 21.89 -2.51
C ALA A 414 13.54 21.12 -3.67
N ARG A 415 12.20 21.17 -3.75
CA ARG A 415 11.43 20.39 -4.73
C ARG A 415 11.76 20.85 -6.15
N GLY A 416 12.15 19.89 -7.02
CA GLY A 416 12.42 20.15 -8.43
C GLY A 416 13.73 20.87 -8.73
N THR A 417 14.58 21.11 -7.72
CA THR A 417 15.85 21.86 -7.93
C THR A 417 16.92 21.07 -8.71
N MET A 418 16.77 19.74 -8.83
CA MET A 418 17.71 18.85 -9.56
C MET A 418 17.10 18.26 -10.85
N VAL A 419 16.08 18.87 -11.40
CA VAL A 419 15.48 18.41 -12.65
C VAL A 419 16.21 19.07 -13.82
N ALA A 420 17.09 18.31 -14.50
CA ALA A 420 17.55 18.67 -15.81
C ALA A 420 16.38 18.58 -16.81
N PRO A 421 16.32 19.44 -17.85
CA PRO A 421 15.35 19.28 -18.91
C PRO A 421 15.44 17.86 -19.48
N LEU A 422 14.28 17.19 -19.65
CA LEU A 422 14.26 15.92 -20.36
C LEU A 422 14.72 16.18 -21.81
N PRO A 423 15.48 15.26 -22.42
CA PRO A 423 15.65 15.29 -23.86
C PRO A 423 14.27 15.20 -24.52
N PRO A 424 14.06 15.92 -25.65
CA PRO A 424 12.78 15.86 -26.35
C PRO A 424 12.41 14.41 -26.65
N SER A 425 11.12 14.11 -26.49
CA SER A 425 10.61 12.77 -26.80
C SER A 425 10.86 12.48 -28.29
N PRO A 426 11.27 11.27 -28.69
CA PRO A 426 11.46 10.91 -30.10
C PRO A 426 10.21 11.08 -30.96
N ALA A 427 9.05 11.38 -30.40
CA ALA A 427 7.80 11.64 -31.11
C ALA A 427 7.65 13.07 -31.65
N ASP A 428 8.52 14.01 -31.27
CA ASP A 428 8.48 15.41 -31.78
C ASP A 428 9.28 15.62 -33.07
N ASP A 429 10.08 14.63 -33.48
CA ASP A 429 10.75 14.66 -34.78
C ASP A 429 9.78 14.17 -35.84
N GLY A 430 8.89 15.06 -36.30
CA GLY A 430 8.05 15.04 -37.50
C GLY A 430 8.12 13.83 -38.46
N VAL A 431 7.99 12.60 -37.92
CA VAL A 431 7.80 11.44 -38.78
C VAL A 431 6.33 11.42 -39.20
N PRO A 432 6.01 11.57 -40.50
CA PRO A 432 4.65 11.49 -40.97
C PRO A 432 4.09 10.12 -40.57
N SER A 433 2.92 10.16 -39.93
CA SER A 433 2.13 8.97 -39.56
C SER A 433 1.99 8.08 -40.82
N SER A 434 2.92 7.15 -40.99
CA SER A 434 2.73 6.04 -41.93
C SER A 434 1.70 5.11 -41.29
N ALA A 435 0.55 5.04 -41.95
CA ALA A 435 -0.57 4.18 -41.58
C ALA A 435 -0.07 2.79 -41.17
N MET A 436 -0.48 2.36 -39.98
CA MET A 436 -0.29 0.99 -39.54
C MET A 436 -0.89 0.06 -40.59
N PRO A 437 -0.19 -0.98 -41.06
CA PRO A 437 -0.81 -2.00 -41.87
C PRO A 437 -1.93 -2.66 -41.08
N SER A 438 -3.11 -2.73 -41.68
CA SER A 438 -4.27 -3.50 -41.17
C SER A 438 -3.83 -4.92 -40.80
N PRO A 439 -4.33 -5.49 -39.72
CA PRO A 439 -4.04 -6.89 -39.41
C PRO A 439 -4.49 -7.77 -40.57
N ALA A 440 -3.56 -8.56 -41.11
CA ALA A 440 -3.82 -9.51 -42.17
C ALA A 440 -4.91 -10.51 -41.70
N GLU A 441 -5.96 -10.66 -42.51
CA GLU A 441 -6.94 -11.72 -42.34
C GLU A 441 -6.25 -13.09 -42.36
N PRO A 442 -6.70 -14.06 -41.58
CA PRO A 442 -6.15 -15.42 -41.63
C PRO A 442 -6.42 -16.03 -43.00
N ALA A 443 -5.35 -16.39 -43.71
CA ALA A 443 -5.39 -17.08 -44.96
C ALA A 443 -6.22 -18.38 -44.86
N GLN A 444 -7.30 -18.46 -45.61
CA GLN A 444 -8.05 -19.69 -45.80
C GLN A 444 -7.17 -20.70 -46.56
N ALA A 445 -6.95 -21.87 -45.98
CA ALA A 445 -6.27 -22.95 -46.62
C ALA A 445 -7.17 -23.51 -47.75
N GLU A 446 -6.78 -23.34 -48.99
CA GLU A 446 -7.38 -24.04 -50.14
C GLU A 446 -7.03 -25.54 -50.12
N PRO A 447 -7.94 -26.42 -50.50
CA PRO A 447 -7.68 -27.86 -50.56
C PRO A 447 -6.79 -28.19 -51.74
N ALA A 448 -5.73 -28.96 -51.50
CA ALA A 448 -4.80 -29.44 -52.50
C ALA A 448 -5.53 -30.32 -53.55
N GLN A 449 -5.42 -29.94 -54.82
CA GLN A 449 -5.85 -30.74 -55.98
C GLN A 449 -4.89 -31.92 -56.16
N THR A 450 -5.49 -33.12 -56.29
CA THR A 450 -4.86 -34.37 -56.69
C THR A 450 -4.41 -34.27 -58.14
N GLY A 451 -3.12 -34.38 -58.39
CA GLY A 451 -2.54 -34.57 -59.73
C GLY A 451 -2.00 -35.98 -59.87
N ASP A 452 -2.58 -36.72 -60.81
CA ASP A 452 -2.13 -38.02 -61.27
C ASP A 452 -0.72 -38.00 -61.82
N ALA A 453 0.14 -38.93 -61.42
CA ALA A 453 1.27 -39.38 -62.22
C ALA A 453 1.58 -40.86 -61.94
N GLN A 454 1.59 -41.58 -63.01
CA GLN A 454 1.68 -43.04 -63.20
C GLN A 454 3.04 -43.65 -62.84
N THR A 455 2.97 -44.90 -62.39
CA THR A 455 3.79 -46.07 -62.70
C THR A 455 5.27 -46.16 -62.31
N GLY A 456 5.54 -47.16 -61.53
CA GLY A 456 6.86 -47.73 -61.31
C GLY A 456 6.83 -48.91 -60.34
N SER A 457 6.58 -50.06 -60.83
CA SER A 457 6.56 -51.36 -60.15
C SER A 457 7.92 -51.76 -59.61
N SER A 458 8.00 -52.22 -58.37
CA SER A 458 8.91 -53.35 -58.06
C SER A 458 8.47 -54.01 -56.74
N GLN A 459 8.28 -55.30 -56.90
CA GLN A 459 7.87 -56.27 -55.88
C GLN A 459 8.95 -56.52 -54.87
N ALA A 460 8.60 -56.73 -53.63
CA ALA A 460 9.17 -57.74 -52.74
C ALA A 460 8.23 -57.93 -51.52
N GLU A 461 7.70 -59.12 -51.44
CA GLU A 461 6.91 -59.71 -50.36
C GLU A 461 7.81 -60.31 -49.26
N PRO A 462 7.21 -60.96 -48.25
CA PRO A 462 7.21 -60.51 -46.86
C PRO A 462 8.01 -61.43 -45.94
N ALA A 463 8.26 -61.02 -44.72
CA ALA A 463 8.71 -61.94 -43.67
C ALA A 463 7.86 -61.79 -42.41
N HIS A 464 7.40 -62.95 -42.04
CA HIS A 464 6.52 -63.33 -40.94
C HIS A 464 7.09 -63.09 -39.54
N ALA A 465 6.17 -62.95 -38.60
CA ALA A 465 6.00 -63.65 -37.32
C ALA A 465 6.60 -63.05 -36.07
N GLY A 466 5.73 -62.93 -35.09
CA GLY A 466 6.12 -63.10 -33.72
C GLY A 466 5.33 -62.36 -32.66
N ASP A 467 4.05 -62.76 -32.42
CA ASP A 467 3.48 -62.63 -31.07
C ASP A 467 4.04 -63.74 -30.17
N PRO A 468 4.30 -63.51 -28.92
CA PRO A 468 3.36 -63.99 -27.93
C PRO A 468 3.26 -63.19 -26.61
N GLN A 469 2.03 -63.16 -26.16
CA GLN A 469 1.55 -63.53 -24.81
C GLN A 469 1.98 -62.77 -23.57
N THR A 470 0.99 -62.11 -22.96
CA THR A 470 0.47 -62.28 -21.57
C THR A 470 1.43 -62.15 -20.41
N GLY A 471 1.08 -61.30 -19.49
CA GLY A 471 1.62 -61.25 -18.12
C GLY A 471 1.13 -60.07 -17.31
N ASP A 472 -0.15 -60.16 -16.85
CA ASP A 472 -0.60 -59.42 -15.68
C ASP A 472 0.06 -59.98 -14.43
N PRO A 473 0.41 -59.16 -13.47
CA PRO A 473 -0.06 -59.43 -12.13
C PRO A 473 -0.66 -58.18 -11.44
N GLN A 474 -1.87 -58.36 -10.99
CA GLN A 474 -2.56 -57.64 -9.93
C GLN A 474 -1.65 -57.47 -8.71
N ALA A 475 -1.63 -56.25 -8.13
CA ALA A 475 -1.26 -56.01 -6.77
C ALA A 475 -2.40 -55.24 -6.07
N GLU A 476 -2.97 -55.91 -5.13
CA GLU A 476 -4.08 -55.52 -4.26
C GLU A 476 -3.81 -54.26 -3.50
N LEU A 477 -4.80 -53.39 -3.40
CA LEU A 477 -4.93 -52.32 -2.42
C LEU A 477 -5.72 -52.89 -1.22
N PRO A 478 -5.31 -52.61 0.03
CA PRO A 478 -6.15 -52.92 1.18
C PRO A 478 -7.21 -51.83 1.39
N GLU A 479 -8.44 -52.28 1.44
CA GLU A 479 -9.61 -51.52 1.90
C GLU A 479 -9.44 -51.14 3.36
N ALA A 480 -9.61 -49.87 3.71
CA ALA A 480 -9.81 -49.40 5.08
C ALA A 480 -11.29 -49.12 5.32
N GLY A 481 -11.81 -49.85 6.29
CA GLY A 481 -13.22 -49.94 6.64
C GLY A 481 -13.86 -48.62 7.08
N THR A 482 -15.06 -48.48 6.67
CA THR A 482 -16.05 -47.50 7.18
C THR A 482 -16.59 -47.98 8.52
N ALA A 483 -16.59 -47.08 9.53
CA ALA A 483 -17.48 -47.17 10.69
C ALA A 483 -18.16 -45.80 10.87
N PRO A 484 -19.47 -45.75 11.10
CA PRO A 484 -20.25 -44.55 11.22
C PRO A 484 -20.18 -43.98 12.65
N ALA A 485 -19.97 -42.68 12.82
CA ALA A 485 -20.15 -42.00 14.08
C ALA A 485 -21.53 -41.34 14.12
N GLU A 486 -22.33 -41.79 15.05
CA GLU A 486 -23.66 -41.28 15.37
C GLU A 486 -23.58 -39.82 15.87
N LEU A 487 -24.48 -39.01 15.34
CA LEU A 487 -24.82 -37.68 15.84
C LEU A 487 -25.68 -37.83 17.09
N SER A 488 -25.16 -37.39 18.23
CA SER A 488 -25.95 -37.19 19.44
C SER A 488 -26.27 -35.71 19.60
N GLU A 489 -27.54 -35.37 19.42
CA GLU A 489 -28.15 -34.11 19.81
C GLU A 489 -28.19 -34.02 21.34
N ALA A 490 -27.57 -32.96 21.91
CA ALA A 490 -27.80 -32.57 23.29
C ALA A 490 -28.56 -31.26 23.36
N GLN A 491 -29.77 -31.32 23.86
CA GLN A 491 -30.63 -30.18 24.21
C GLN A 491 -30.12 -29.46 25.47
N PRO A 492 -30.41 -28.13 25.65
CA PRO A 492 -29.92 -27.33 26.75
C PRO A 492 -30.74 -27.61 28.03
N GLY A 493 -30.05 -27.97 29.11
CA GLY A 493 -30.60 -28.12 30.42
C GLY A 493 -30.42 -26.85 31.26
N ASP A 494 -31.47 -26.53 31.99
CA ASP A 494 -31.64 -25.43 32.95
C ASP A 494 -30.51 -25.36 33.98
N GLY A 495 -29.90 -24.17 34.14
CA GLY A 495 -29.02 -23.86 35.27
C GLY A 495 -29.76 -23.09 36.35
N PRO A 496 -29.44 -23.27 37.63
CA PRO A 496 -30.18 -22.69 38.74
C PRO A 496 -29.84 -21.23 39.02
N GLU A 497 -30.85 -20.51 39.53
CA GLU A 497 -30.83 -19.11 39.97
C GLU A 497 -29.78 -18.81 41.05
N PRO A 498 -29.26 -17.57 41.13
CA PRO A 498 -28.36 -17.15 42.20
C PRO A 498 -29.12 -16.72 43.44
N VAL A 499 -28.74 -17.31 44.56
CA VAL A 499 -29.18 -16.93 45.91
C VAL A 499 -28.49 -15.64 46.34
N ALA A 500 -29.28 -14.66 46.75
CA ALA A 500 -28.85 -13.42 47.41
C ALA A 500 -28.42 -13.69 48.85
N GLY A 501 -27.35 -13.02 49.32
CA GLY A 501 -27.17 -12.79 50.73
C GLY A 501 -25.76 -12.96 51.28
N GLN A 502 -25.10 -11.92 51.59
CA GLN A 502 -24.48 -11.41 52.82
C GLN A 502 -23.16 -10.69 52.60
N PRO A 503 -22.94 -9.54 53.22
CA PRO A 503 -21.69 -8.78 53.15
C PRO A 503 -20.62 -9.32 54.10
N PRO A 504 -19.32 -9.19 53.78
CA PRO A 504 -18.23 -9.57 54.68
C PRO A 504 -17.95 -8.47 55.73
N PRO A 505 -17.38 -8.87 56.90
CA PRO A 505 -17.21 -7.99 58.03
C PRO A 505 -16.00 -7.08 57.91
N ASN A 506 -16.13 -5.86 58.49
CA ASN A 506 -15.07 -4.90 58.77
C ASN A 506 -13.98 -5.52 59.66
N LEU A 507 -12.73 -5.36 59.29
CA LEU A 507 -11.61 -5.34 60.23
C LEU A 507 -10.89 -4.01 60.13
N ALA A 508 -11.09 -3.20 61.18
CA ALA A 508 -10.28 -2.03 61.51
C ALA A 508 -9.07 -2.48 62.31
N GLY A 509 -7.95 -1.78 62.18
CA GLY A 509 -6.92 -1.64 63.23
C GLY A 509 -5.56 -2.25 62.94
N SER A 510 -4.64 -1.49 62.59
CA SER A 510 -3.38 -0.99 63.15
C SER A 510 -2.41 -0.53 62.04
#